data_e93a53af8a6082bb52c5a21f7926654d
#
_entry.id   e93a53af8a6082bb52c5a21f7926654d
#
_cell.length_a   1.000
_cell.length_b   1.000
_cell.length_c   1.000
_cell.angle_alpha   90.00
_cell.angle_beta   90.00
_cell.angle_gamma   90.00
#
_symmetry.space_group_name_H-M   'P 1'
#
loop_
_entity.id
_entity.type
_entity.pdbx_description
1 polymer ?
#
loop_
_entity_poly.entity_id
_entity_poly.type
_entity_poly.pdbx_seq_one_letter_code
_entity_poly.pdbx_strand_id
1 'polypeptide(L)'
;VYTMAATAVMRLIDQYEVDPARVKFLGLGTESSTDNSAGAIIVKGMVDQALAAQGKPPISRSCEVPEFKHACLGGVYGMKNAIRHLALDGAGGQAIVVCADIAEYARGSSGEPTQGAGAIAMLLEEDPQLVEVDLLQSGSASDYRIMDFRKPMLRFCGQDRSESHQVQDFPVFNGKYSTTCYIDETLHALNDMYEKRGLIAADYLRSLKTVFMHRPYRRMPETGYAVAYLFALGNGSAEDRAELASFCYEAGVEPDGLLAEMSSKPEIVALADPERLNFEAYPLTMAVFRIFRASRRYRREILDKLALGSDTMLDLGNLYTAALPAWIAAGFEQAADENLDMAGEELLTLGYGSGDAAEVIPFIVAEGWRAATSKIQFGQSMEFAVDLNEDQYAALHAGRRPKNLDFLPSKEFVIDKIGRTDERQFQDVGIEYYKYVN
;
A
#
# COMPACT_ATOMS: atom_id res chain seq x y z
N VAL A 1 0.64 15.24 2.80
CA VAL A 1 -0.39 14.21 2.85
C VAL A 1 -1.71 14.76 2.34
N TYR A 2 -2.32 15.75 3.01
CA TYR A 2 -3.68 16.22 2.73
C TYR A 2 -3.83 16.87 1.36
N THR A 3 -2.84 17.63 0.87
CA THR A 3 -2.86 18.22 -0.47
C THR A 3 -2.94 17.16 -1.56
N MET A 4 -2.11 16.11 -1.48
CA MET A 4 -2.15 14.99 -2.41
C MET A 4 -3.48 14.23 -2.32
N ALA A 5 -3.95 13.94 -1.10
CA ALA A 5 -5.22 13.26 -0.88
C ALA A 5 -6.40 14.03 -1.48
N ALA A 6 -6.51 15.34 -1.19
CA ALA A 6 -7.58 16.17 -1.73
C ALA A 6 -7.51 16.29 -3.25
N THR A 7 -6.31 16.38 -3.82
CA THR A 7 -6.10 16.41 -5.28
C THR A 7 -6.57 15.10 -5.92
N ALA A 8 -6.22 13.95 -5.33
CA ALA A 8 -6.66 12.64 -5.83
C ALA A 8 -8.18 12.48 -5.76
N VAL A 9 -8.82 12.94 -4.67
CA VAL A 9 -10.29 12.92 -4.54
C VAL A 9 -10.96 13.84 -5.57
N MET A 10 -10.44 15.04 -5.79
CA MET A 10 -10.98 15.96 -6.83
C MET A 10 -10.87 15.36 -8.22
N ARG A 11 -9.71 14.79 -8.57
CA ARG A 11 -9.51 14.10 -9.86
C ARG A 11 -10.49 12.94 -10.04
N LEU A 12 -10.68 12.12 -9.01
CA LEU A 12 -11.66 11.02 -9.02
C LEU A 12 -13.07 11.55 -9.28
N ILE A 13 -13.51 12.59 -8.56
CA ILE A 13 -14.84 13.20 -8.72
C ILE A 13 -15.03 13.72 -10.14
N ASP A 14 -14.03 14.40 -10.68
CA ASP A 14 -14.11 14.98 -12.03
C ASP A 14 -14.05 13.93 -13.14
N GLN A 15 -13.14 12.95 -13.04
CA GLN A 15 -12.92 11.92 -14.07
C GLN A 15 -14.07 10.90 -14.15
N TYR A 16 -14.62 10.53 -12.99
CA TYR A 16 -15.72 9.55 -12.91
C TYR A 16 -17.10 10.23 -12.82
N GLU A 17 -17.16 11.56 -12.87
CA GLU A 17 -18.40 12.35 -12.78
C GLU A 17 -19.22 11.97 -11.54
N VAL A 18 -18.53 11.77 -10.41
CA VAL A 18 -19.15 11.39 -9.14
C VAL A 18 -20.06 12.53 -8.65
N ASP A 19 -21.31 12.20 -8.31
CA ASP A 19 -22.18 13.15 -7.60
C ASP A 19 -21.75 13.27 -6.13
N PRO A 20 -21.21 14.44 -5.71
CA PRO A 20 -20.74 14.62 -4.34
C PRO A 20 -21.83 14.42 -3.29
N ALA A 21 -23.09 14.67 -3.63
CA ALA A 21 -24.22 14.48 -2.71
C ALA A 21 -24.50 13.00 -2.39
N ARG A 22 -24.07 12.08 -3.27
CA ARG A 22 -24.18 10.62 -3.07
C ARG A 22 -23.04 10.04 -2.25
N VAL A 23 -21.95 10.76 -2.02
CA VAL A 23 -20.83 10.27 -1.20
C VAL A 23 -21.24 10.25 0.27
N LYS A 24 -21.34 9.04 0.83
CA LYS A 24 -21.76 8.77 2.22
C LYS A 24 -20.59 8.41 3.13
N PHE A 25 -19.43 8.09 2.53
CA PHE A 25 -18.23 7.71 3.26
C PHE A 25 -17.00 8.27 2.53
N LEU A 26 -16.14 8.99 3.23
CA LEU A 26 -14.84 9.45 2.76
C LEU A 26 -13.78 9.02 3.75
N GLY A 27 -13.12 7.90 3.50
CA GLY A 27 -12.07 7.36 4.35
C GLY A 27 -10.68 7.80 3.90
N LEU A 28 -9.81 8.12 4.85
CA LEU A 28 -8.38 8.35 4.61
C LEU A 28 -7.58 7.20 5.20
N GLY A 29 -6.78 6.51 4.37
CA GLY A 29 -5.73 5.59 4.81
C GLY A 29 -4.38 6.30 4.77
N THR A 30 -3.71 6.40 5.91
CA THR A 30 -2.38 7.03 5.99
C THR A 30 -1.62 6.55 7.22
N GLU A 31 -0.30 6.44 7.10
CA GLU A 31 0.59 6.29 8.26
C GLU A 31 1.42 7.56 8.53
N SER A 32 1.43 8.50 7.59
CA SER A 32 2.26 9.72 7.63
C SER A 32 1.60 10.88 8.37
N SER A 33 0.27 10.85 8.58
CA SER A 33 -0.44 11.88 9.32
C SER A 33 -0.08 11.85 10.81
N THR A 34 0.21 13.02 11.37
CA THR A 34 0.42 13.23 12.81
C THR A 34 -0.71 14.04 13.45
N ASP A 35 -1.68 14.48 12.67
CA ASP A 35 -2.85 15.23 13.15
C ASP A 35 -3.75 14.33 13.99
N ASN A 36 -4.35 14.89 15.02
CA ASN A 36 -5.31 14.20 15.89
C ASN A 36 -6.77 14.45 15.49
N SER A 37 -6.99 15.30 14.49
CA SER A 37 -8.33 15.76 14.07
C SER A 37 -8.97 14.91 12.99
N ALA A 38 -8.35 13.82 12.56
CA ALA A 38 -8.75 13.05 11.41
C ALA A 38 -8.58 13.79 10.07
N GLY A 39 -7.53 13.44 9.33
CA GLY A 39 -7.22 14.06 8.03
C GLY A 39 -8.33 13.94 6.99
N ALA A 40 -9.20 12.94 7.09
CA ALA A 40 -10.33 12.79 6.19
C ALA A 40 -11.30 13.98 6.22
N ILE A 41 -11.55 14.60 7.40
CA ILE A 41 -12.40 15.82 7.47
C ILE A 41 -11.68 17.03 6.89
N ILE A 42 -10.35 17.10 7.02
CA ILE A 42 -9.53 18.15 6.37
C ILE A 42 -9.64 18.00 4.85
N VAL A 43 -9.44 16.81 4.33
CA VAL A 43 -9.58 16.48 2.89
C VAL A 43 -10.98 16.84 2.39
N LYS A 44 -12.03 16.44 3.12
CA LYS A 44 -13.42 16.82 2.78
C LYS A 44 -13.60 18.34 2.68
N GLY A 45 -13.12 19.07 3.68
CA GLY A 45 -13.23 20.54 3.71
C GLY A 45 -12.51 21.20 2.54
N MET A 46 -11.34 20.72 2.16
CA MET A 46 -10.60 21.20 0.98
C MET A 46 -11.38 20.92 -0.31
N VAL A 47 -11.88 19.70 -0.49
CA VAL A 47 -12.68 19.28 -1.64
C VAL A 47 -13.96 20.10 -1.74
N ASP A 48 -14.70 20.30 -0.64
CA ASP A 48 -15.92 21.09 -0.59
C ASP A 48 -15.68 22.55 -1.02
N GLN A 49 -14.55 23.15 -0.62
CA GLN A 49 -14.16 24.50 -1.06
C GLN A 49 -13.89 24.57 -2.57
N ALA A 50 -13.20 23.57 -3.13
CA ALA A 50 -12.92 23.50 -4.56
C ALA A 50 -14.20 23.28 -5.37
N LEU A 51 -15.09 22.39 -4.92
CA LEU A 51 -16.40 22.14 -5.54
C LEU A 51 -17.24 23.42 -5.54
N ALA A 52 -17.29 24.15 -4.42
CA ALA A 52 -18.02 25.42 -4.33
C ALA A 52 -17.47 26.47 -5.30
N ALA A 53 -16.14 26.57 -5.45
CA ALA A 53 -15.51 27.47 -6.42
C ALA A 53 -15.86 27.10 -7.89
N GLN A 54 -16.16 25.83 -8.15
CA GLN A 54 -16.64 25.34 -9.46
C GLN A 54 -18.17 25.42 -9.62
N GLY A 55 -18.90 25.91 -8.61
CA GLY A 55 -20.37 25.93 -8.61
C GLY A 55 -21.02 24.56 -8.46
N LYS A 56 -20.28 23.56 -7.99
CA LYS A 56 -20.76 22.21 -7.72
C LYS A 56 -21.25 22.07 -6.27
N PRO A 57 -22.18 21.14 -5.97
CA PRO A 57 -22.60 20.87 -4.60
C PRO A 57 -21.45 20.27 -3.78
N PRO A 58 -21.41 20.52 -2.46
CA PRO A 58 -20.43 19.88 -1.57
C PRO A 58 -20.75 18.40 -1.35
N ILE A 59 -19.78 17.67 -0.84
CA ILE A 59 -19.99 16.31 -0.30
C ILE A 59 -21.02 16.38 0.83
N SER A 60 -21.90 15.38 0.88
CA SER A 60 -22.97 15.31 1.89
C SER A 60 -22.46 15.61 3.31
N ARG A 61 -23.24 16.39 4.08
CA ARG A 61 -22.94 16.63 5.50
C ARG A 61 -23.14 15.38 6.37
N SER A 62 -23.91 14.39 5.91
CA SER A 62 -24.04 13.09 6.55
C SER A 62 -22.97 12.08 6.14
N CYS A 63 -21.96 12.51 5.37
CA CYS A 63 -20.83 11.67 5.00
C CYS A 63 -19.98 11.35 6.24
N GLU A 64 -19.70 10.08 6.48
CA GLU A 64 -18.72 9.64 7.47
C GLU A 64 -17.30 9.93 6.96
N VAL A 65 -16.42 10.37 7.87
CA VAL A 65 -15.07 10.82 7.51
C VAL A 65 -13.99 10.19 8.42
N PRO A 66 -13.86 8.85 8.46
CA PRO A 66 -12.87 8.18 9.30
C PRO A 66 -11.46 8.24 8.71
N GLU A 67 -10.47 8.16 9.61
CA GLU A 67 -9.07 7.91 9.26
C GLU A 67 -8.65 6.51 9.72
N PHE A 68 -7.97 5.76 8.86
CA PHE A 68 -7.48 4.41 9.13
C PHE A 68 -5.96 4.40 9.18
N LYS A 69 -5.44 3.90 10.29
CA LYS A 69 -4.01 3.82 10.53
C LYS A 69 -3.62 2.43 11.01
N HIS A 70 -2.90 1.71 10.17
CA HIS A 70 -2.16 0.51 10.50
C HIS A 70 -1.00 0.39 9.51
N ALA A 71 0.01 1.24 9.69
CA ALA A 71 1.11 1.36 8.75
C ALA A 71 0.58 1.36 7.29
N CYS A 72 1.22 0.63 6.38
CA CYS A 72 0.83 0.59 4.96
C CYS A 72 -0.55 -0.06 4.68
N LEU A 73 -1.17 -0.71 5.67
CA LEU A 73 -2.45 -1.42 5.50
C LEU A 73 -3.68 -0.51 5.71
N GLY A 74 -3.50 0.71 6.21
CA GLY A 74 -4.61 1.61 6.55
C GLY A 74 -5.63 1.79 5.43
N GLY A 75 -5.17 1.90 4.17
CA GLY A 75 -6.05 2.04 3.01
C GLY A 75 -6.90 0.80 2.72
N VAL A 76 -6.35 -0.40 2.91
CA VAL A 76 -7.09 -1.66 2.76
C VAL A 76 -8.17 -1.79 3.84
N TYR A 77 -7.87 -1.42 5.08
CA TYR A 77 -8.88 -1.34 6.13
C TYR A 77 -9.94 -0.30 5.83
N GLY A 78 -9.57 0.85 5.27
CA GLY A 78 -10.51 1.86 4.78
C GLY A 78 -11.46 1.29 3.73
N MET A 79 -10.94 0.59 2.72
CA MET A 79 -11.72 -0.07 1.68
C MET A 79 -12.68 -1.12 2.27
N LYS A 80 -12.19 -2.01 3.14
CA LYS A 80 -13.05 -3.03 3.80
C LYS A 80 -14.18 -2.39 4.62
N ASN A 81 -13.91 -1.28 5.31
CA ASN A 81 -14.94 -0.59 6.09
C ASN A 81 -15.92 0.17 5.21
N ALA A 82 -15.46 0.79 4.12
CA ALA A 82 -16.34 1.41 3.13
C ALA A 82 -17.30 0.40 2.48
N ILE A 83 -16.80 -0.80 2.11
CA ILE A 83 -17.66 -1.90 1.60
C ILE A 83 -18.71 -2.30 2.62
N ARG A 84 -18.34 -2.48 3.91
CA ARG A 84 -19.31 -2.80 4.98
C ARG A 84 -20.33 -1.69 5.19
N HIS A 85 -19.91 -0.43 5.14
CA HIS A 85 -20.80 0.71 5.24
C HIS A 85 -21.83 0.71 4.10
N LEU A 86 -21.39 0.56 2.85
CA LEU A 86 -22.29 0.49 1.69
C LEU A 86 -23.25 -0.71 1.75
N ALA A 87 -22.80 -1.83 2.30
CA ALA A 87 -23.66 -3.03 2.47
C ALA A 87 -24.72 -2.89 3.59
N LEU A 88 -24.62 -1.87 4.44
CA LEU A 88 -25.51 -1.67 5.59
C LEU A 88 -26.18 -0.30 5.55
N ASP A 89 -25.67 0.66 6.31
CA ASP A 89 -26.30 1.96 6.54
C ASP A 89 -25.97 3.02 5.49
N GLY A 90 -24.98 2.77 4.63
CA GLY A 90 -24.65 3.56 3.45
C GLY A 90 -25.30 3.10 2.14
N ALA A 91 -26.21 2.12 2.18
CA ALA A 91 -26.81 1.53 0.98
C ALA A 91 -27.39 2.58 0.02
N GLY A 92 -27.20 2.35 -1.29
CA GLY A 92 -27.59 3.27 -2.37
C GLY A 92 -26.71 4.53 -2.48
N GLY A 93 -25.70 4.67 -1.62
CA GLY A 93 -24.70 5.72 -1.69
C GLY A 93 -23.45 5.31 -2.46
N GLN A 94 -22.43 6.18 -2.40
CA GLN A 94 -21.07 5.89 -2.87
C GLN A 94 -20.08 6.16 -1.73
N ALA A 95 -18.94 5.49 -1.76
CA ALA A 95 -17.85 5.72 -0.82
C ALA A 95 -16.57 6.08 -1.60
N ILE A 96 -15.78 6.96 -1.02
CA ILE A 96 -14.43 7.26 -1.51
C ILE A 96 -13.45 6.88 -0.41
N VAL A 97 -12.42 6.10 -0.75
CA VAL A 97 -11.29 5.84 0.12
C VAL A 97 -10.04 6.38 -0.57
N VAL A 98 -9.35 7.30 0.10
CA VAL A 98 -8.09 7.84 -0.39
C VAL A 98 -6.94 7.35 0.49
N CYS A 99 -5.90 6.82 -0.16
CA CYS A 99 -4.63 6.47 0.45
C CYS A 99 -3.63 7.56 0.12
N ALA A 100 -2.94 8.11 1.13
CA ALA A 100 -1.99 9.20 0.88
C ALA A 100 -0.87 9.21 1.91
N ASP A 101 0.38 9.11 1.44
CA ASP A 101 1.54 9.05 2.31
C ASP A 101 2.78 9.74 1.73
N ILE A 102 3.72 10.00 2.61
CA ILE A 102 5.08 10.43 2.33
C ILE A 102 6.01 9.46 3.06
N ALA A 103 6.69 8.60 2.29
CA ALA A 103 7.72 7.70 2.80
C ALA A 103 9.06 8.44 2.81
N GLU A 104 9.48 8.90 3.97
CA GLU A 104 10.71 9.63 4.18
C GLU A 104 11.61 8.89 5.17
N TYR A 105 12.89 8.81 4.86
CA TYR A 105 13.90 8.10 5.66
C TYR A 105 15.12 8.98 5.94
N ALA A 106 15.87 8.62 6.98
CA ALA A 106 17.11 9.33 7.30
C ALA A 106 18.13 9.25 6.14
N ARG A 107 18.83 10.36 5.88
CA ARG A 107 19.92 10.42 4.89
C ARG A 107 20.99 9.37 5.18
N GLY A 108 21.43 8.67 4.15
CA GLY A 108 22.43 7.61 4.25
C GLY A 108 21.90 6.28 4.79
N SER A 109 20.61 6.18 5.16
CA SER A 109 20.01 4.91 5.56
C SER A 109 19.73 4.00 4.36
N SER A 110 19.59 2.69 4.62
CA SER A 110 19.22 1.72 3.57
C SER A 110 17.81 1.91 3.00
N GLY A 111 16.96 2.67 3.70
CA GLY A 111 15.62 3.03 3.25
C GLY A 111 15.60 4.23 2.29
N GLU A 112 16.58 5.14 2.36
CA GLU A 112 16.58 6.38 1.57
C GLU A 112 16.32 6.16 0.05
N PRO A 113 16.91 5.17 -0.63
CA PRO A 113 16.61 4.92 -2.05
C PRO A 113 15.18 4.44 -2.34
N THR A 114 14.42 4.08 -1.33
CA THR A 114 13.04 3.61 -1.48
C THR A 114 12.01 4.66 -1.11
N GLN A 115 12.41 5.90 -0.87
CA GLN A 115 11.50 7.01 -0.57
C GLN A 115 10.50 7.22 -1.70
N GLY A 116 9.29 7.62 -1.32
CA GLY A 116 8.22 7.93 -2.26
C GLY A 116 7.13 8.76 -1.61
N ALA A 117 6.30 9.39 -2.43
CA ALA A 117 5.13 10.11 -1.96
C ALA A 117 4.03 10.03 -3.01
N GLY A 118 2.79 9.88 -2.59
CA GLY A 118 1.68 9.81 -3.51
C GLY A 118 0.33 9.63 -2.83
N ALA A 119 -0.72 9.76 -3.63
CA ALA A 119 -2.09 9.49 -3.21
C ALA A 119 -2.88 8.81 -4.32
N ILE A 120 -3.71 7.86 -3.92
CA ILE A 120 -4.67 7.16 -4.79
C ILE A 120 -6.05 7.22 -4.14
N ALA A 121 -7.03 7.69 -4.88
CA ALA A 121 -8.43 7.65 -4.49
C ALA A 121 -9.15 6.49 -5.19
N MET A 122 -9.96 5.76 -4.44
CA MET A 122 -10.78 4.64 -4.90
C MET A 122 -12.26 5.00 -4.74
N LEU A 123 -13.05 4.84 -5.79
CA LEU A 123 -14.51 4.90 -5.74
C LEU A 123 -15.05 3.50 -5.45
N LEU A 124 -15.92 3.39 -4.46
CA LEU A 124 -16.61 2.15 -4.11
C LEU A 124 -18.13 2.35 -4.26
N GLU A 125 -18.78 1.40 -4.88
CA GLU A 125 -20.22 1.43 -5.17
C GLU A 125 -20.80 0.01 -5.26
N GLU A 126 -22.12 -0.12 -5.20
CA GLU A 126 -22.80 -1.43 -5.22
C GLU A 126 -22.72 -2.12 -6.58
N ASP A 127 -22.55 -1.36 -7.67
CA ASP A 127 -22.41 -1.87 -9.05
C ASP A 127 -21.05 -1.46 -9.63
N PRO A 128 -19.95 -2.11 -9.18
CA PRO A 128 -18.59 -1.70 -9.52
C PRO A 128 -18.28 -1.98 -10.98
N GLN A 129 -17.52 -1.06 -11.61
CA GLN A 129 -17.17 -1.16 -13.03
C GLN A 129 -15.75 -1.65 -13.27
N LEU A 130 -14.87 -1.60 -12.28
CA LEU A 130 -13.47 -2.02 -12.43
C LEU A 130 -13.24 -3.43 -11.89
N VAL A 131 -13.55 -3.63 -10.61
CA VAL A 131 -13.41 -4.93 -9.92
C VAL A 131 -14.53 -5.12 -8.92
N GLU A 132 -14.97 -6.38 -8.76
CA GLU A 132 -15.90 -6.83 -7.75
C GLU A 132 -15.13 -7.42 -6.57
N VAL A 133 -15.61 -7.15 -5.35
CA VAL A 133 -14.97 -7.60 -4.11
C VAL A 133 -15.99 -8.29 -3.20
N ASP A 134 -15.74 -9.55 -2.86
CA ASP A 134 -16.46 -10.27 -1.81
C ASP A 134 -15.56 -10.45 -0.59
N LEU A 135 -15.81 -9.70 0.47
CA LEU A 135 -15.03 -9.79 1.70
C LEU A 135 -15.14 -11.13 2.41
N LEU A 136 -16.17 -11.93 2.14
CA LEU A 136 -16.30 -13.29 2.70
C LEU A 136 -15.25 -14.25 2.13
N GLN A 137 -14.69 -13.93 0.96
CA GLN A 137 -13.64 -14.70 0.30
C GLN A 137 -12.23 -14.27 0.72
N SER A 138 -12.09 -13.27 1.59
CA SER A 138 -10.81 -12.71 2.01
C SER A 138 -10.19 -13.47 3.17
N GLY A 139 -8.84 -13.41 3.25
CA GLY A 139 -8.06 -13.90 4.39
C GLY A 139 -7.37 -12.77 5.13
N SER A 140 -7.17 -12.95 6.43
CA SER A 140 -6.57 -11.96 7.33
C SER A 140 -5.59 -12.61 8.28
N ALA A 141 -4.52 -11.89 8.63
CA ALA A 141 -3.61 -12.27 9.68
C ALA A 141 -3.15 -11.03 10.46
N SER A 142 -2.82 -11.20 11.73
CA SER A 142 -2.20 -10.15 12.54
C SER A 142 -1.45 -10.72 13.72
N ASP A 143 -0.28 -10.15 14.01
CA ASP A 143 0.52 -10.50 15.18
C ASP A 143 1.25 -9.27 15.73
N TYR A 144 1.67 -9.33 16.99
CA TYR A 144 2.36 -8.23 17.65
C TYR A 144 3.87 -8.28 17.39
N ARG A 145 4.36 -7.38 16.53
CA ARG A 145 5.78 -7.27 16.14
C ARG A 145 6.23 -5.83 16.10
N ILE A 146 6.36 -5.24 17.28
CA ILE A 146 6.60 -3.80 17.47
C ILE A 146 7.88 -3.28 16.85
N MET A 147 8.85 -4.16 16.54
CA MET A 147 10.16 -3.80 16.00
C MET A 147 10.27 -3.99 14.48
N ASP A 148 9.18 -4.35 13.80
CA ASP A 148 9.21 -4.50 12.37
C ASP A 148 9.55 -3.15 11.68
N PHE A 149 8.71 -2.17 11.84
CA PHE A 149 8.88 -0.84 11.28
C PHE A 149 8.07 0.13 12.13
N ARG A 150 8.71 1.14 12.72
CA ARG A 150 8.02 2.01 13.65
C ARG A 150 8.61 3.41 13.70
N LYS A 151 7.73 4.41 13.75
CA LYS A 151 8.16 5.78 14.09
C LYS A 151 8.39 5.92 15.59
N PRO A 152 9.51 6.52 16.02
CA PRO A 152 9.75 6.82 17.40
C PRO A 152 8.76 7.85 17.92
N MET A 153 8.51 7.86 19.23
CA MET A 153 7.66 8.88 19.84
C MET A 153 8.40 10.23 19.85
N LEU A 154 7.80 11.27 19.26
CA LEU A 154 8.39 12.60 19.10
C LEU A 154 8.98 13.18 20.39
N ARG A 155 8.33 12.96 21.54
CA ARG A 155 8.82 13.42 22.85
C ARG A 155 10.15 12.81 23.29
N PHE A 156 10.57 11.70 22.67
CA PHE A 156 11.84 11.04 22.94
C PHE A 156 12.86 11.24 21.80
N CYS A 157 12.44 11.82 20.67
CA CYS A 157 13.34 12.17 19.59
C CYS A 157 14.19 13.38 20.00
N GLY A 158 15.48 13.31 19.81
CA GLY A 158 16.37 14.46 19.97
C GLY A 158 16.60 14.88 21.43
N GLN A 159 16.71 13.93 22.37
CA GLN A 159 17.20 14.25 23.73
C GLN A 159 18.61 14.84 23.71
N ASP A 160 19.38 14.60 22.65
CA ASP A 160 20.68 15.22 22.39
C ASP A 160 20.53 16.36 21.37
N ARG A 161 19.81 17.40 21.74
CA ARG A 161 19.41 18.52 20.87
C ARG A 161 20.52 19.55 20.60
N SER A 162 21.79 19.17 20.71
CA SER A 162 22.87 20.15 20.62
C SER A 162 23.10 20.76 19.25
N GLU A 163 22.59 20.19 18.14
CA GLU A 163 22.96 20.65 16.81
C GLU A 163 21.85 20.82 15.77
N SER A 164 20.61 20.38 15.99
CA SER A 164 19.52 20.67 15.04
C SER A 164 18.21 21.00 15.73
N HIS A 165 17.57 22.09 15.30
CA HIS A 165 16.23 22.49 15.76
C HIS A 165 15.11 21.65 15.10
N GLN A 166 15.45 20.67 14.26
CA GLN A 166 14.50 19.86 13.52
C GLN A 166 14.29 18.54 14.22
N VAL A 167 13.05 18.29 14.65
CA VAL A 167 12.64 17.00 15.17
C VAL A 167 12.51 16.04 13.99
N GLN A 168 13.36 15.02 13.96
CA GLN A 168 13.31 13.97 12.95
C GLN A 168 12.57 12.76 13.54
N ASP A 169 11.45 12.43 12.96
CA ASP A 169 10.63 11.26 13.31
C ASP A 169 10.69 10.15 12.26
N PHE A 170 11.85 10.00 11.64
CA PHE A 170 12.06 8.95 10.65
C PHE A 170 11.82 7.57 11.23
N PRO A 171 11.23 6.66 10.43
CA PRO A 171 10.96 5.31 10.90
C PRO A 171 12.26 4.54 11.19
N VAL A 172 12.21 3.74 12.25
CA VAL A 172 13.24 2.76 12.61
C VAL A 172 12.80 1.40 12.12
N PHE A 173 13.67 0.68 11.43
CA PHE A 173 13.37 -0.65 10.90
C PHE A 173 14.61 -1.53 10.84
N ASN A 174 14.36 -2.84 10.78
CA ASN A 174 15.40 -3.86 10.68
C ASN A 174 15.10 -4.72 9.44
N GLY A 175 15.74 -4.43 8.33
CA GLY A 175 15.35 -4.92 7.00
C GLY A 175 15.17 -6.44 6.88
N LYS A 176 16.02 -7.27 7.52
CA LYS A 176 15.88 -8.74 7.52
C LYS A 176 14.66 -9.17 8.37
N TYR A 177 14.50 -8.58 9.54
CA TYR A 177 13.36 -8.84 10.42
C TYR A 177 12.05 -8.45 9.74
N SER A 178 11.97 -7.25 9.14
CA SER A 178 10.79 -6.78 8.41
C SER A 178 10.44 -7.69 7.23
N THR A 179 11.44 -8.22 6.51
CA THR A 179 11.18 -9.18 5.44
C THR A 179 10.62 -10.50 5.98
N THR A 180 11.13 -10.96 7.12
CA THR A 180 10.62 -12.18 7.78
C THR A 180 9.17 -12.00 8.23
N CYS A 181 8.85 -10.86 8.86
CA CYS A 181 7.48 -10.51 9.28
C CYS A 181 6.52 -10.46 8.08
N TYR A 182 6.94 -9.82 7.01
CA TYR A 182 6.16 -9.76 5.77
C TYR A 182 5.84 -11.15 5.20
N ILE A 183 6.83 -12.05 5.17
CA ILE A 183 6.66 -13.43 4.68
C ILE A 183 5.66 -14.19 5.58
N ASP A 184 5.85 -14.11 6.88
CA ASP A 184 5.05 -14.85 7.84
C ASP A 184 3.57 -14.42 7.80
N GLU A 185 3.29 -13.13 7.86
CA GLU A 185 1.92 -12.63 7.77
C GLU A 185 1.28 -12.91 6.39
N THR A 186 2.07 -12.88 5.31
CA THR A 186 1.60 -13.30 3.98
C THR A 186 1.13 -14.76 3.99
N LEU A 187 1.91 -15.66 4.59
CA LEU A 187 1.57 -17.08 4.69
C LEU A 187 0.30 -17.29 5.51
N HIS A 188 0.19 -16.63 6.65
CA HIS A 188 -0.98 -16.76 7.53
C HIS A 188 -2.26 -16.21 6.89
N ALA A 189 -2.21 -15.04 6.26
CA ALA A 189 -3.38 -14.46 5.59
C ALA A 189 -3.82 -15.30 4.37
N LEU A 190 -2.88 -15.84 3.60
CA LEU A 190 -3.19 -16.78 2.51
C LEU A 190 -3.82 -18.06 3.03
N ASN A 191 -3.30 -18.65 4.10
CA ASN A 191 -3.85 -19.85 4.69
C ASN A 191 -5.29 -19.63 5.21
N ASP A 192 -5.57 -18.50 5.89
CA ASP A 192 -6.92 -18.16 6.33
C ASP A 192 -7.89 -18.07 5.13
N MET A 193 -7.46 -17.48 4.01
CA MET A 193 -8.25 -17.44 2.78
C MET A 193 -8.46 -18.84 2.19
N TYR A 194 -7.42 -19.67 2.12
CA TYR A 194 -7.53 -21.02 1.57
C TYR A 194 -8.51 -21.88 2.38
N GLU A 195 -8.44 -21.80 3.71
CA GLU A 195 -9.35 -22.53 4.60
C GLU A 195 -10.81 -22.08 4.41
N LYS A 196 -11.06 -20.78 4.39
CA LYS A 196 -12.41 -20.20 4.17
C LYS A 196 -13.02 -20.62 2.84
N ARG A 197 -12.19 -20.66 1.80
CA ARG A 197 -12.63 -20.98 0.44
C ARG A 197 -12.57 -22.47 0.11
N GLY A 198 -11.99 -23.30 0.96
CA GLY A 198 -11.77 -24.72 0.70
C GLY A 198 -10.82 -24.98 -0.47
N LEU A 199 -9.78 -24.18 -0.64
CA LEU A 199 -8.87 -24.21 -1.79
C LEU A 199 -7.63 -25.07 -1.51
N ILE A 200 -7.14 -25.76 -2.56
CA ILE A 200 -5.80 -26.32 -2.59
C ILE A 200 -4.84 -25.21 -3.03
N ALA A 201 -3.94 -24.80 -2.14
CA ALA A 201 -3.10 -23.63 -2.34
C ALA A 201 -2.29 -23.67 -3.65
N ALA A 202 -1.67 -24.81 -3.99
CA ALA A 202 -0.87 -24.97 -5.18
C ALA A 202 -1.69 -24.79 -6.47
N ASP A 203 -2.87 -25.38 -6.52
CA ASP A 203 -3.78 -25.27 -7.66
C ASP A 203 -4.28 -23.85 -7.83
N TYR A 204 -4.66 -23.21 -6.70
CA TYR A 204 -5.12 -21.84 -6.72
C TYR A 204 -4.03 -20.87 -7.19
N LEU A 205 -2.83 -20.94 -6.62
CA LEU A 205 -1.75 -20.04 -7.05
C LEU A 205 -1.36 -20.24 -8.51
N ARG A 206 -1.43 -21.48 -9.02
CA ARG A 206 -1.19 -21.76 -10.45
C ARG A 206 -2.26 -21.18 -11.36
N SER A 207 -3.52 -21.18 -10.95
CA SER A 207 -4.65 -20.66 -11.75
C SER A 207 -4.60 -19.15 -11.95
N LEU A 208 -3.97 -18.42 -11.04
CA LEU A 208 -3.84 -16.96 -11.13
C LEU A 208 -2.95 -16.54 -12.29
N LYS A 209 -3.34 -15.49 -12.98
CA LYS A 209 -2.52 -14.82 -14.01
C LYS A 209 -1.83 -13.59 -13.46
N THR A 210 -2.47 -12.87 -12.55
CA THR A 210 -1.99 -11.60 -12.01
C THR A 210 -2.14 -11.53 -10.49
N VAL A 211 -1.10 -11.02 -9.84
CA VAL A 211 -1.03 -10.83 -8.39
C VAL A 211 -0.50 -9.44 -8.10
N PHE A 212 -1.16 -8.72 -7.21
CA PHE A 212 -0.71 -7.44 -6.67
C PHE A 212 -0.46 -7.56 -5.17
N MET A 213 0.68 -7.08 -4.70
CA MET A 213 1.03 -7.15 -3.28
C MET A 213 1.52 -5.78 -2.81
N HIS A 214 1.41 -5.51 -1.51
CA HIS A 214 2.09 -4.36 -0.93
C HIS A 214 3.58 -4.38 -1.28
N ARG A 215 4.07 -3.25 -1.82
CA ARG A 215 5.39 -3.17 -2.45
C ARG A 215 6.22 -2.00 -1.91
N PRO A 216 6.91 -2.18 -0.78
CA PRO A 216 7.87 -1.17 -0.31
C PRO A 216 9.07 -1.04 -1.26
N TYR A 217 9.49 -2.14 -1.86
CA TYR A 217 10.49 -2.23 -2.93
C TYR A 217 10.28 -3.54 -3.71
N ARG A 218 10.81 -3.59 -4.93
CA ARG A 218 10.51 -4.66 -5.91
C ARG A 218 10.67 -6.08 -5.37
N ARG A 219 11.75 -6.35 -4.61
CA ARG A 219 12.07 -7.72 -4.19
C ARG A 219 11.22 -8.26 -3.04
N MET A 220 10.55 -7.40 -2.28
CA MET A 220 9.77 -7.87 -1.12
C MET A 220 8.57 -8.72 -1.56
N PRO A 221 7.66 -8.26 -2.46
CA PRO A 221 6.57 -9.09 -2.96
C PRO A 221 7.08 -10.30 -3.75
N GLU A 222 8.15 -10.17 -4.54
CA GLU A 222 8.75 -11.32 -5.24
C GLU A 222 9.17 -12.43 -4.28
N THR A 223 9.80 -12.07 -3.14
CA THR A 223 10.23 -13.05 -2.12
C THR A 223 9.04 -13.62 -1.37
N GLY A 224 8.11 -12.77 -0.90
CA GLY A 224 6.94 -13.22 -0.15
C GLY A 224 6.06 -14.18 -0.96
N TYR A 225 5.77 -13.83 -2.21
CA TYR A 225 4.97 -14.69 -3.09
C TYR A 225 5.69 -15.98 -3.47
N ALA A 226 7.00 -15.94 -3.69
CA ALA A 226 7.79 -17.16 -3.98
C ALA A 226 7.85 -18.12 -2.79
N VAL A 227 8.01 -17.61 -1.57
CA VAL A 227 7.96 -18.45 -0.37
C VAL A 227 6.56 -19.04 -0.19
N ALA A 228 5.51 -18.25 -0.40
CA ALA A 228 4.13 -18.74 -0.37
C ALA A 228 3.89 -19.86 -1.41
N TYR A 229 4.46 -19.73 -2.62
CA TYR A 229 4.39 -20.78 -3.64
C TYR A 229 5.12 -22.06 -3.22
N LEU A 230 6.32 -21.96 -2.63
CA LEU A 230 7.04 -23.13 -2.09
C LEU A 230 6.25 -23.83 -0.98
N PHE A 231 5.64 -23.06 -0.05
CA PHE A 231 4.76 -23.60 0.98
C PHE A 231 3.53 -24.29 0.38
N ALA A 232 2.95 -23.71 -0.67
CA ALA A 232 1.83 -24.32 -1.37
C ALA A 232 2.21 -25.66 -2.01
N LEU A 233 3.41 -25.80 -2.59
CA LEU A 233 3.93 -27.08 -3.10
C LEU A 233 4.10 -28.11 -1.97
N GLY A 234 4.63 -27.69 -0.82
CA GLY A 234 4.82 -28.59 0.35
C GLY A 234 3.51 -29.17 0.89
N ASN A 235 2.44 -28.38 0.83
CA ASN A 235 1.08 -28.75 1.26
C ASN A 235 0.20 -29.32 0.12
N GLY A 236 0.73 -29.41 -1.10
CA GLY A 236 0.02 -29.82 -2.28
C GLY A 236 -0.05 -31.34 -2.50
N SER A 237 -0.26 -31.73 -3.76
CA SER A 237 -0.31 -33.10 -4.22
C SER A 237 1.03 -33.86 -4.11
N ALA A 238 1.05 -35.13 -4.44
CA ALA A 238 2.30 -35.90 -4.53
C ALA A 238 3.24 -35.33 -5.62
N GLU A 239 2.68 -34.86 -6.73
CA GLU A 239 3.40 -34.21 -7.82
C GLU A 239 4.01 -32.86 -7.36
N ASP A 240 3.26 -32.09 -6.59
CA ASP A 240 3.75 -30.83 -6.02
C ASP A 240 4.93 -31.04 -5.07
N ARG A 241 4.80 -32.02 -4.17
CA ARG A 241 5.89 -32.38 -3.26
C ARG A 241 7.10 -32.95 -4.00
N ALA A 242 6.91 -33.69 -5.09
CA ALA A 242 8.00 -34.18 -5.93
C ALA A 242 8.72 -33.02 -6.65
N GLU A 243 7.98 -32.01 -7.12
CA GLU A 243 8.55 -30.77 -7.67
C GLU A 243 9.38 -30.04 -6.60
N LEU A 244 8.82 -29.83 -5.41
CA LEU A 244 9.54 -29.22 -4.29
C LEU A 244 10.82 -29.97 -3.94
N ALA A 245 10.75 -31.32 -3.85
CA ALA A 245 11.90 -32.18 -3.56
C ALA A 245 13.02 -32.02 -4.59
N SER A 246 12.71 -31.76 -5.87
CA SER A 246 13.75 -31.51 -6.88
C SER A 246 14.58 -30.26 -6.54
N PHE A 247 13.96 -29.18 -6.10
CA PHE A 247 14.66 -28.00 -5.64
C PHE A 247 15.42 -28.23 -4.34
N CYS A 248 14.88 -29.06 -3.43
CA CYS A 248 15.58 -29.44 -2.21
C CYS A 248 16.90 -30.15 -2.51
N TYR A 249 16.90 -31.16 -3.40
CA TYR A 249 18.12 -31.90 -3.77
C TYR A 249 19.18 -30.99 -4.38
N GLU A 250 18.78 -30.05 -5.26
CA GLU A 250 19.71 -29.09 -5.81
C GLU A 250 20.27 -28.11 -4.75
N ALA A 251 19.48 -27.80 -3.72
CA ALA A 251 19.88 -26.95 -2.60
C ALA A 251 20.70 -27.68 -1.52
N GLY A 252 20.80 -29.00 -1.60
CA GLY A 252 21.40 -29.83 -0.54
C GLY A 252 20.56 -29.87 0.75
N VAL A 253 19.24 -29.74 0.62
CA VAL A 253 18.27 -29.74 1.71
C VAL A 253 17.48 -31.05 1.68
N GLU A 254 17.32 -31.71 2.83
CA GLU A 254 16.46 -32.89 2.94
C GLU A 254 14.98 -32.49 2.86
N PRO A 255 14.18 -33.09 1.93
CA PRO A 255 12.76 -32.69 1.75
C PRO A 255 11.92 -32.79 3.03
N ASP A 256 12.09 -33.87 3.81
CA ASP A 256 11.35 -34.06 5.07
C ASP A 256 11.71 -32.97 6.10
N GLY A 257 12.96 -32.53 6.12
CA GLY A 257 13.42 -31.45 6.97
C GLY A 257 12.76 -30.13 6.59
N LEU A 258 12.64 -29.84 5.27
CA LEU A 258 11.92 -28.67 4.76
C LEU A 258 10.43 -28.71 5.10
N LEU A 259 9.76 -29.84 4.90
CA LEU A 259 8.34 -29.99 5.26
C LEU A 259 8.11 -29.81 6.77
N ALA A 260 9.04 -30.28 7.61
CA ALA A 260 8.99 -30.02 9.05
C ALA A 260 9.14 -28.54 9.39
N GLU A 261 10.06 -27.82 8.72
CA GLU A 261 10.19 -26.36 8.86
C GLU A 261 8.88 -25.64 8.45
N MET A 262 8.31 -26.00 7.30
CA MET A 262 7.05 -25.41 6.80
C MET A 262 5.85 -25.65 7.72
N SER A 263 5.86 -26.77 8.46
CA SER A 263 4.81 -27.10 9.42
C SER A 263 5.05 -26.51 10.81
N SER A 264 6.27 -26.06 11.08
CA SER A 264 6.61 -25.38 12.32
C SER A 264 5.99 -23.96 12.35
N LYS A 265 5.72 -23.47 13.56
CA LYS A 265 5.44 -22.06 13.75
C LYS A 265 6.72 -21.42 14.28
N PRO A 266 7.50 -20.72 13.43
CA PRO A 266 8.72 -20.09 13.92
C PRO A 266 8.35 -19.02 14.94
N GLU A 267 9.04 -19.00 16.07
CA GLU A 267 8.89 -17.94 17.05
C GLU A 267 9.59 -16.68 16.52
N ILE A 268 8.83 -15.79 15.90
CA ILE A 268 9.31 -14.45 15.52
C ILE A 268 9.17 -13.56 16.75
N VAL A 269 10.29 -13.07 17.25
CA VAL A 269 10.34 -12.31 18.49
C VAL A 269 9.62 -10.96 18.32
N ALA A 270 8.64 -10.70 19.18
CA ALA A 270 7.86 -9.45 19.16
C ALA A 270 8.67 -8.24 19.63
N LEU A 271 9.67 -8.45 20.50
CA LEU A 271 10.48 -7.38 21.09
C LEU A 271 11.92 -7.42 20.55
N ALA A 272 12.52 -6.25 20.48
CA ALA A 272 13.91 -6.09 20.04
C ALA A 272 14.89 -6.81 20.98
N ASP A 273 15.33 -7.96 20.57
CA ASP A 273 16.56 -8.57 21.04
C ASP A 273 17.59 -8.45 19.92
N PRO A 274 18.63 -7.62 20.04
CA PRO A 274 19.63 -7.41 18.99
C PRO A 274 20.29 -8.71 18.51
N GLU A 275 20.41 -9.72 19.39
CA GLU A 275 20.97 -11.02 19.05
C GLU A 275 20.01 -11.85 18.18
N ARG A 276 18.69 -11.62 18.28
CA ARG A 276 17.63 -12.35 17.59
C ARG A 276 17.07 -11.64 16.35
N LEU A 277 17.33 -10.34 16.15
CA LEU A 277 16.87 -9.59 14.97
C LEU A 277 17.43 -10.11 13.64
N ASN A 278 18.57 -10.81 13.66
CA ASN A 278 19.16 -11.43 12.49
C ASN A 278 18.78 -12.89 12.31
N PHE A 279 17.83 -13.39 13.10
CA PHE A 279 17.34 -14.74 13.01
C PHE A 279 16.64 -14.98 11.66
N GLU A 280 16.94 -16.10 11.01
CA GLU A 280 16.24 -16.57 9.82
C GLU A 280 15.15 -17.54 10.26
N ALA A 281 13.87 -17.13 10.10
CA ALA A 281 12.75 -17.96 10.54
C ALA A 281 12.58 -19.23 9.68
N TYR A 282 12.98 -19.16 8.42
CA TYR A 282 12.81 -20.24 7.45
C TYR A 282 14.12 -20.56 6.72
N PRO A 283 15.18 -21.04 7.44
CA PRO A 283 16.51 -21.21 6.85
C PRO A 283 16.56 -22.24 5.73
N LEU A 284 15.84 -23.36 5.83
CA LEU A 284 15.79 -24.36 4.77
C LEU A 284 14.99 -23.88 3.57
N THR A 285 13.84 -23.25 3.81
CA THR A 285 13.03 -22.61 2.75
C THR A 285 13.83 -21.56 1.99
N MET A 286 14.61 -20.73 2.69
CA MET A 286 15.43 -19.71 2.05
C MET A 286 16.63 -20.30 1.29
N ALA A 287 17.14 -21.45 1.69
CA ALA A 287 18.14 -22.19 0.91
C ALA A 287 17.52 -22.73 -0.40
N VAL A 288 16.36 -23.35 -0.32
CA VAL A 288 15.60 -23.84 -1.50
C VAL A 288 15.15 -22.68 -2.39
N PHE A 289 14.70 -21.56 -1.82
CA PHE A 289 14.32 -20.36 -2.57
C PHE A 289 15.44 -19.84 -3.48
N ARG A 290 16.71 -19.89 -3.04
CA ARG A 290 17.85 -19.44 -3.89
C ARG A 290 17.97 -20.27 -5.15
N ILE A 291 17.72 -21.58 -5.09
CA ILE A 291 17.70 -22.48 -6.25
C ILE A 291 16.46 -22.24 -7.09
N PHE A 292 15.27 -22.22 -6.46
CA PHE A 292 14.00 -21.93 -7.13
C PHE A 292 14.06 -20.66 -7.94
N ARG A 293 14.65 -19.59 -7.39
CA ARG A 293 14.78 -18.27 -8.03
C ARG A 293 15.57 -18.30 -9.35
N ALA A 294 16.47 -19.26 -9.55
CA ALA A 294 17.20 -19.42 -10.81
C ALA A 294 16.43 -20.23 -11.87
N SER A 295 15.28 -20.79 -11.52
CA SER A 295 14.52 -21.71 -12.37
C SER A 295 13.59 -20.98 -13.36
N ARG A 296 13.22 -21.69 -14.45
CA ARG A 296 12.16 -21.22 -15.36
C ARG A 296 10.79 -21.22 -14.68
N ARG A 297 10.60 -22.08 -13.66
CA ARG A 297 9.37 -22.14 -12.87
C ARG A 297 9.15 -20.84 -12.09
N TYR A 298 10.20 -20.33 -11.44
CA TYR A 298 10.14 -19.04 -10.73
C TYR A 298 9.72 -17.90 -11.68
N ARG A 299 10.28 -17.84 -12.88
CA ARG A 299 9.87 -16.82 -13.84
C ARG A 299 8.37 -16.89 -14.11
N ARG A 300 7.85 -18.08 -14.48
CA ARG A 300 6.45 -18.26 -14.86
C ARG A 300 5.49 -18.07 -13.68
N GLU A 301 5.78 -18.65 -12.51
CA GLU A 301 4.84 -18.66 -11.38
C GLU A 301 4.96 -17.42 -10.49
N ILE A 302 6.07 -16.70 -10.54
CA ILE A 302 6.31 -15.54 -9.69
C ILE A 302 6.43 -14.26 -10.53
N LEU A 303 7.47 -14.16 -11.37
CA LEU A 303 7.76 -12.89 -12.04
C LEU A 303 6.69 -12.49 -13.04
N ASP A 304 6.23 -13.44 -13.87
CA ASP A 304 5.23 -13.15 -14.90
C ASP A 304 3.88 -12.76 -14.26
N LYS A 305 3.52 -13.32 -13.07
CA LYS A 305 2.30 -12.99 -12.34
C LYS A 305 2.36 -11.64 -11.59
N LEU A 306 3.55 -11.17 -11.27
CA LEU A 306 3.81 -9.87 -10.63
C LEU A 306 4.22 -8.80 -11.65
N ALA A 307 4.17 -9.08 -12.95
CA ALA A 307 4.72 -8.21 -13.99
C ALA A 307 3.82 -7.01 -14.31
N LEU A 308 2.49 -7.20 -14.31
CA LEU A 308 1.54 -6.20 -14.78
C LEU A 308 1.64 -4.90 -13.95
N GLY A 309 1.90 -3.75 -14.59
CA GLY A 309 2.12 -2.45 -13.95
C GLY A 309 3.42 -2.31 -13.15
N SER A 310 4.25 -3.37 -13.10
CA SER A 310 5.42 -3.42 -12.23
C SER A 310 6.51 -2.42 -12.60
N ASP A 311 6.71 -2.17 -13.88
CA ASP A 311 7.78 -1.28 -14.35
C ASP A 311 7.47 0.19 -14.02
N THR A 312 6.22 0.62 -14.17
CA THR A 312 5.77 1.96 -13.77
C THR A 312 6.01 2.24 -12.28
N MET A 313 5.86 1.20 -11.43
CA MET A 313 6.10 1.33 -9.99
C MET A 313 7.57 1.50 -9.60
N LEU A 314 8.53 1.25 -10.51
CA LEU A 314 9.96 1.42 -10.20
C LEU A 314 10.35 2.89 -9.97
N ASP A 315 9.63 3.81 -10.60
CA ASP A 315 9.92 5.25 -10.54
C ASP A 315 9.27 5.95 -9.33
N LEU A 316 8.45 5.25 -8.53
CA LEU A 316 7.64 5.86 -7.47
C LEU A 316 8.17 5.65 -6.04
N GLY A 317 9.00 4.63 -5.82
CA GLY A 317 9.42 4.23 -4.48
C GLY A 317 8.25 3.66 -3.64
N ASN A 318 8.41 3.68 -2.32
CA ASN A 318 7.38 3.23 -1.39
C ASN A 318 6.32 4.32 -1.18
N LEU A 319 5.08 4.02 -1.45
CA LEU A 319 3.93 4.91 -1.25
C LEU A 319 3.12 4.53 0.00
N TYR A 320 3.63 3.63 0.85
CA TYR A 320 2.95 3.10 2.04
C TYR A 320 1.52 2.63 1.74
N THR A 321 0.49 3.28 2.30
CA THR A 321 -0.92 2.89 2.08
C THR A 321 -1.35 3.00 0.63
N ALA A 322 -0.74 3.88 -0.15
CA ALA A 322 -1.04 4.06 -1.57
C ALA A 322 -0.31 3.06 -2.49
N ALA A 323 0.67 2.28 -1.99
CA ALA A 323 1.50 1.42 -2.84
C ALA A 323 0.70 0.32 -3.56
N LEU A 324 -0.19 -0.38 -2.85
CA LEU A 324 -1.02 -1.43 -3.44
C LEU A 324 -2.03 -0.88 -4.44
N PRO A 325 -2.88 0.12 -4.13
CA PRO A 325 -3.81 0.66 -5.10
C PRO A 325 -3.12 1.36 -6.29
N ALA A 326 -1.94 1.95 -6.09
CA ALA A 326 -1.13 2.51 -7.19
C ALA A 326 -0.68 1.42 -8.18
N TRP A 327 -0.19 0.29 -7.67
CA TRP A 327 0.21 -0.81 -8.53
C TRP A 327 -0.98 -1.41 -9.27
N ILE A 328 -2.13 -1.55 -8.62
CA ILE A 328 -3.37 -1.98 -9.29
C ILE A 328 -3.75 -1.01 -10.43
N ALA A 329 -3.74 0.31 -10.17
CA ALA A 329 -4.04 1.33 -11.18
C ALA A 329 -3.08 1.26 -12.38
N ALA A 330 -1.76 1.19 -12.13
CA ALA A 330 -0.75 1.02 -13.18
C ALA A 330 -0.94 -0.28 -13.97
N GLY A 331 -1.32 -1.37 -13.28
CA GLY A 331 -1.59 -2.66 -13.91
C GLY A 331 -2.79 -2.61 -14.86
N PHE A 332 -3.88 -1.98 -14.45
CA PHE A 332 -5.06 -1.84 -15.31
C PHE A 332 -4.79 -0.95 -16.52
N GLU A 333 -4.05 0.14 -16.38
CA GLU A 333 -3.64 0.96 -17.55
C GLU A 333 -2.81 0.13 -18.54
N GLN A 334 -1.77 -0.56 -18.05
CA GLN A 334 -0.97 -1.42 -18.93
C GLN A 334 -1.81 -2.50 -19.61
N ALA A 335 -2.73 -3.15 -18.87
CA ALA A 335 -3.61 -4.16 -19.43
C ALA A 335 -4.51 -3.61 -20.56
N ALA A 336 -5.00 -2.38 -20.39
CA ALA A 336 -5.81 -1.73 -21.42
C ALA A 336 -4.97 -1.37 -22.65
N ASP A 337 -3.77 -0.84 -22.47
CA ASP A 337 -2.84 -0.47 -23.55
C ASP A 337 -2.38 -1.69 -24.36
N GLU A 338 -2.12 -2.80 -23.68
CA GLU A 338 -1.75 -4.08 -24.30
C GLU A 338 -2.95 -4.89 -24.83
N ASN A 339 -4.17 -4.38 -24.67
CA ASN A 339 -5.42 -5.05 -25.05
C ASN A 339 -5.59 -6.45 -24.45
N LEU A 340 -5.17 -6.65 -23.20
CA LEU A 340 -5.37 -7.91 -22.49
C LEU A 340 -6.86 -8.16 -22.24
N ASP A 341 -7.28 -9.42 -22.31
CA ASP A 341 -8.62 -9.83 -21.93
C ASP A 341 -8.63 -10.24 -20.47
N MET A 342 -9.16 -9.36 -19.61
CA MET A 342 -9.18 -9.54 -18.16
C MET A 342 -10.58 -9.75 -17.58
N ALA A 343 -11.65 -9.49 -18.34
CA ALA A 343 -13.02 -9.60 -17.81
C ALA A 343 -13.27 -10.98 -17.20
N GLY A 344 -13.82 -11.02 -15.98
CA GLY A 344 -14.08 -12.25 -15.23
C GLY A 344 -12.85 -12.94 -14.64
N GLU A 345 -11.62 -12.41 -14.83
CA GLU A 345 -10.43 -12.97 -14.20
C GLU A 345 -10.37 -12.65 -12.71
N GLU A 346 -9.92 -13.62 -11.91
CA GLU A 346 -9.61 -13.40 -10.52
C GLU A 346 -8.16 -12.89 -10.38
N LEU A 347 -8.01 -11.74 -9.72
CA LEU A 347 -6.73 -11.15 -9.34
C LEU A 347 -6.53 -11.35 -7.84
N LEU A 348 -5.35 -11.75 -7.42
CA LEU A 348 -5.02 -11.82 -6.00
C LEU A 348 -4.40 -10.51 -5.55
N THR A 349 -4.98 -9.87 -4.54
CA THR A 349 -4.40 -8.69 -3.91
C THR A 349 -3.99 -8.98 -2.47
N LEU A 350 -2.82 -8.50 -2.06
CA LEU A 350 -2.29 -8.68 -0.71
C LEU A 350 -1.78 -7.35 -0.17
N GLY A 351 -2.46 -6.84 0.85
CA GLY A 351 -2.02 -5.71 1.67
C GLY A 351 -1.21 -6.20 2.86
N TYR A 352 -0.23 -5.41 3.27
CA TYR A 352 0.58 -5.64 4.46
C TYR A 352 0.81 -4.32 5.19
N GLY A 353 0.81 -4.35 6.50
CA GLY A 353 1.15 -3.23 7.37
C GLY A 353 2.01 -3.70 8.53
N SER A 354 3.15 -3.03 8.71
CA SER A 354 4.11 -3.35 9.75
C SER A 354 3.51 -3.23 11.14
N GLY A 355 3.92 -4.14 12.05
CA GLY A 355 3.51 -4.14 13.42
C GLY A 355 2.77 -5.36 14.00
N ASP A 356 2.22 -6.36 13.27
CA ASP A 356 2.02 -6.60 11.85
C ASP A 356 0.57 -6.94 11.54
N ALA A 357 0.16 -6.77 10.29
CA ALA A 357 -1.06 -7.37 9.77
C ALA A 357 -0.99 -7.54 8.25
N ALA A 358 -1.71 -8.53 7.72
CA ALA A 358 -1.88 -8.74 6.30
C ALA A 358 -3.34 -9.05 5.95
N GLU A 359 -3.74 -8.61 4.77
CA GLU A 359 -5.08 -8.86 4.20
C GLU A 359 -4.92 -9.37 2.78
N VAL A 360 -5.50 -10.52 2.52
CA VAL A 360 -5.56 -11.12 1.19
C VAL A 360 -6.99 -11.02 0.67
N ILE A 361 -7.18 -10.33 -0.45
CA ILE A 361 -8.50 -10.05 -1.00
C ILE A 361 -8.49 -10.40 -2.48
N PRO A 362 -9.22 -11.44 -2.90
CA PRO A 362 -9.46 -11.71 -4.31
C PRO A 362 -10.33 -10.61 -4.94
N PHE A 363 -9.96 -10.15 -6.11
CA PHE A 363 -10.73 -9.23 -6.94
C PHE A 363 -11.18 -9.95 -8.20
N ILE A 364 -12.44 -9.81 -8.58
CA ILE A 364 -12.93 -10.28 -9.88
C ILE A 364 -13.02 -9.07 -10.81
N VAL A 365 -12.39 -9.14 -11.96
CA VAL A 365 -12.42 -8.06 -12.94
C VAL A 365 -13.80 -7.96 -13.56
N ALA A 366 -14.43 -6.79 -13.44
CA ALA A 366 -15.77 -6.54 -13.97
C ALA A 366 -15.79 -6.42 -15.50
N GLU A 367 -16.94 -6.67 -16.14
CA GLU A 367 -17.10 -6.51 -17.59
C GLU A 367 -16.80 -5.09 -18.09
N GLY A 368 -17.11 -4.06 -17.25
CA GLY A 368 -16.90 -2.65 -17.56
C GLY A 368 -15.47 -2.14 -17.39
N TRP A 369 -14.52 -2.98 -17.00
CA TRP A 369 -13.19 -2.59 -16.55
C TRP A 369 -12.43 -1.66 -17.51
N ARG A 370 -12.55 -1.85 -18.84
CA ARG A 370 -11.85 -1.00 -19.83
C ARG A 370 -12.33 0.43 -19.80
N ALA A 371 -13.65 0.63 -19.72
CA ALA A 371 -14.24 1.96 -19.63
C ALA A 371 -13.87 2.64 -18.31
N ALA A 372 -13.85 1.90 -17.22
CA ALA A 372 -13.39 2.40 -15.93
C ALA A 372 -11.90 2.74 -15.95
N THR A 373 -11.06 1.87 -16.53
CA THR A 373 -9.61 2.08 -16.64
C THR A 373 -9.25 3.32 -17.45
N SER A 374 -9.99 3.63 -18.54
CA SER A 374 -9.71 4.80 -19.36
C SER A 374 -9.78 6.14 -18.60
N LYS A 375 -10.37 6.15 -17.41
CA LYS A 375 -10.51 7.30 -16.52
C LYS A 375 -9.43 7.36 -15.42
N ILE A 376 -8.59 6.35 -15.26
CA ILE A 376 -7.56 6.30 -14.20
C ILE A 376 -6.49 7.37 -14.41
N GLN A 377 -5.91 7.47 -15.61
CA GLN A 377 -4.90 8.45 -16.00
C GLN A 377 -3.66 8.46 -15.06
N PHE A 378 -3.23 7.27 -14.65
CA PHE A 378 -2.10 7.11 -13.72
C PHE A 378 -0.79 7.58 -14.34
N GLY A 379 -0.48 7.12 -15.55
CA GLY A 379 0.71 7.54 -16.30
C GLY A 379 0.73 9.05 -16.53
N GLN A 380 -0.39 9.65 -16.91
CA GLN A 380 -0.49 11.10 -17.11
C GLN A 380 -0.18 11.90 -15.83
N SER A 381 -0.52 11.38 -14.66
CA SER A 381 -0.23 12.06 -13.39
C SER A 381 1.28 12.15 -13.09
N MET A 382 2.12 11.37 -13.79
CA MET A 382 3.56 11.34 -13.61
C MET A 382 4.33 12.15 -14.68
N GLU A 383 3.67 12.61 -15.76
CA GLU A 383 4.32 13.30 -16.88
C GLU A 383 5.05 14.60 -16.50
N PHE A 384 4.63 15.24 -15.41
CA PHE A 384 5.17 16.51 -14.96
C PHE A 384 6.15 16.39 -13.79
N ALA A 385 6.75 15.22 -13.62
CA ALA A 385 7.80 15.03 -12.61
C ALA A 385 9.00 15.95 -12.92
N VAL A 386 9.54 16.55 -11.85
CA VAL A 386 10.71 17.43 -11.95
C VAL A 386 11.93 16.73 -11.38
N ASP A 387 12.95 16.57 -12.20
CA ASP A 387 14.23 16.02 -11.76
C ASP A 387 14.95 16.98 -10.80
N LEU A 388 15.29 16.49 -9.63
CA LEU A 388 16.01 17.25 -8.62
C LEU A 388 17.52 17.03 -8.74
N ASN A 389 18.30 18.09 -8.65
CA ASN A 389 19.73 17.95 -8.39
C ASN A 389 20.00 17.69 -6.89
N GLU A 390 21.25 17.37 -6.54
CA GLU A 390 21.63 17.03 -5.17
C GLU A 390 21.35 18.15 -4.17
N ASP A 391 21.60 19.41 -4.52
CA ASP A 391 21.36 20.56 -3.64
C ASP A 391 19.85 20.77 -3.40
N GLN A 392 19.02 20.59 -4.43
CA GLN A 392 17.58 20.69 -4.34
C GLN A 392 17.02 19.57 -3.47
N TYR A 393 17.47 18.34 -3.69
CA TYR A 393 17.09 17.19 -2.87
C TYR A 393 17.49 17.37 -1.40
N ALA A 394 18.73 17.78 -1.15
CA ALA A 394 19.22 18.04 0.21
C ALA A 394 18.45 19.16 0.91
N ALA A 395 18.03 20.20 0.17
CA ALA A 395 17.23 21.28 0.72
C ALA A 395 15.84 20.80 1.11
N LEU A 396 15.16 20.04 0.24
CA LEU A 396 13.82 19.47 0.52
C LEU A 396 13.87 18.51 1.70
N HIS A 397 14.81 17.58 1.71
CA HIS A 397 14.99 16.62 2.80
C HIS A 397 15.27 17.30 4.15
N ALA A 398 15.89 18.47 4.14
CA ALA A 398 16.12 19.29 5.33
C ALA A 398 14.94 20.24 5.64
N GLY A 399 13.76 20.06 5.02
CA GLY A 399 12.58 20.92 5.21
C GLY A 399 12.77 22.36 4.72
N ARG A 400 13.71 22.60 3.83
CA ARG A 400 13.99 23.92 3.28
C ARG A 400 13.49 24.06 1.85
N ARG A 401 13.06 25.25 1.48
CA ARG A 401 12.67 25.53 0.08
C ARG A 401 13.91 25.50 -0.81
N PRO A 402 13.93 24.64 -1.86
CA PRO A 402 15.04 24.60 -2.80
C PRO A 402 15.08 25.89 -3.65
N LYS A 403 16.27 26.27 -4.07
CA LYS A 403 16.47 27.36 -5.03
C LYS A 403 16.31 26.82 -6.46
N ASN A 404 15.78 27.66 -7.35
CA ASN A 404 15.66 27.35 -8.78
C ASN A 404 14.88 26.05 -9.08
N LEU A 405 13.86 25.76 -8.28
CA LEU A 405 12.90 24.71 -8.60
C LEU A 405 11.81 25.30 -9.51
N ASP A 406 11.81 24.86 -10.76
CA ASP A 406 10.81 25.29 -11.74
C ASP A 406 9.62 24.32 -11.67
N PHE A 407 8.74 24.58 -10.71
CA PHE A 407 7.49 23.85 -10.52
C PHE A 407 6.37 24.84 -10.25
N LEU A 408 5.34 24.79 -11.08
CA LEU A 408 4.12 25.58 -10.91
C LEU A 408 2.94 24.62 -10.71
N PRO A 409 2.29 24.66 -9.55
CA PRO A 409 1.11 23.84 -9.29
C PRO A 409 -0.05 24.23 -10.23
N SER A 410 -0.77 23.22 -10.74
CA SER A 410 -1.96 23.41 -11.56
C SER A 410 -2.96 22.30 -11.33
N LYS A 411 -4.22 22.62 -11.15
CA LYS A 411 -5.32 21.70 -10.84
C LYS A 411 -5.03 20.82 -9.64
N GLU A 412 -4.45 21.40 -8.60
CA GLU A 412 -4.08 20.70 -7.38
C GLU A 412 -4.19 21.59 -6.13
N PHE A 413 -4.20 20.95 -4.97
CA PHE A 413 -4.15 21.67 -3.70
C PHE A 413 -2.71 21.93 -3.27
N VAL A 414 -2.51 23.12 -2.71
CA VAL A 414 -1.23 23.53 -2.13
C VAL A 414 -1.42 24.06 -0.72
N ILE A 415 -0.33 24.09 0.07
CA ILE A 415 -0.29 24.82 1.34
C ILE A 415 -0.18 26.32 0.99
N ASP A 416 -1.22 27.10 1.31
CA ASP A 416 -1.25 28.55 1.07
C ASP A 416 -0.43 29.29 2.10
N LYS A 417 -0.62 28.94 3.37
CA LYS A 417 0.13 29.51 4.50
C LYS A 417 0.16 28.56 5.68
N ILE A 418 1.11 28.79 6.58
CA ILE A 418 1.17 28.20 7.92
C ILE A 418 0.84 29.28 8.95
N GLY A 419 -0.09 28.98 9.85
CA GLY A 419 -0.50 29.87 10.94
C GLY A 419 0.65 30.21 11.87
N ARG A 420 0.63 31.46 12.41
CA ARG A 420 1.69 31.99 13.26
C ARG A 420 1.14 32.79 14.44
N THR A 421 -0.16 32.80 14.66
CA THR A 421 -0.82 33.59 15.69
C THR A 421 -0.88 32.81 16.99
N ASP A 422 -0.38 33.42 18.07
CA ASP A 422 -0.46 32.89 19.43
C ASP A 422 -1.01 33.98 20.34
N GLU A 423 -2.30 34.27 20.20
CA GLU A 423 -3.02 35.25 20.97
C GLU A 423 -4.07 34.56 21.83
N ARG A 424 -4.42 35.16 23.01
CA ARG A 424 -5.38 34.58 23.95
C ARG A 424 -6.73 34.21 23.31
N GLN A 425 -7.13 34.90 22.25
CA GLN A 425 -8.45 34.76 21.63
C GLN A 425 -8.40 33.91 20.35
N PHE A 426 -7.20 33.73 19.77
CA PHE A 426 -7.01 32.97 18.54
C PHE A 426 -5.58 32.43 18.49
N GLN A 427 -5.48 31.13 18.23
CA GLN A 427 -4.21 30.42 18.11
C GLN A 427 -4.24 29.56 16.84
N ASP A 428 -3.25 29.71 15.99
CA ASP A 428 -3.11 28.90 14.78
C ASP A 428 -1.66 28.52 14.46
N VAL A 429 -0.76 28.62 15.43
CA VAL A 429 0.67 28.32 15.26
C VAL A 429 0.86 26.88 14.76
N GLY A 430 1.45 26.73 13.55
CA GLY A 430 1.72 25.44 12.91
C GLY A 430 0.54 24.82 12.17
N ILE A 431 -0.62 25.48 12.15
CA ILE A 431 -1.79 25.02 11.37
C ILE A 431 -1.58 25.34 9.89
N GLU A 432 -1.72 24.34 9.05
CA GLU A 432 -1.66 24.48 7.60
C GLU A 432 -3.01 24.97 7.04
N TYR A 433 -2.95 25.96 6.16
CA TYR A 433 -4.10 26.47 5.39
C TYR A 433 -3.90 26.11 3.93
N TYR A 434 -4.93 25.61 3.29
CA TYR A 434 -4.85 25.07 1.95
C TYR A 434 -5.65 25.87 0.96
N LYS A 435 -5.26 25.84 -0.31
CA LYS A 435 -6.05 26.35 -1.43
C LYS A 435 -5.93 25.44 -2.65
N TYR A 436 -6.97 25.45 -3.48
CA TYR A 436 -6.93 24.84 -4.80
C TYR A 436 -6.39 25.84 -5.82
N VAL A 437 -5.46 25.40 -6.67
CA VAL A 437 -4.89 26.16 -7.79
C VAL A 437 -5.50 25.60 -9.07
N ASN A 438 -6.12 26.50 -9.89
CA ASN A 438 -6.73 26.10 -11.15
C ASN A 438 -5.69 25.91 -12.27
#